data_ee02b14f12b348ac20482497b1c67cfc
#
_entry.id   ee02b14f12b348ac20482497b1c67cfc
#
_cell.length_a   1.000
_cell.length_b   1.000
_cell.length_c   1.000
_cell.angle_alpha   90.00
_cell.angle_beta   90.00
_cell.angle_gamma   90.00
#
_symmetry.space_group_name_H-M   'P 1'
#
loop_
_entity.id
_entity.type
_entity.pdbx_description
1 polymer ?
#
loop_
_entity_poly.entity_id
_entity_poly.type
_entity_poly.pdbx_seq_one_letter_code
_entity_poly.pdbx_strand_id
1 'polypeptide(L)'
;MEKKALYNLSYGVFMLSTRSGEKVNGCITNTCMQVANDPIRIAISVLNSNYTCDLIKESGIFALSLLDVQCSFETIKHFGFQSGRDVDKMKDLTLPVDQNNIPYMGYQACAVISGKVLEQQDL
;
A
#
# COMPACT_ATOMS: atom_id res chain seq x y z
N MET A 1 -5.28 -19.00 -22.71
CA MET A 1 -4.92 -17.57 -22.73
C MET A 1 -3.40 -17.42 -22.76
N GLU A 2 -2.91 -16.49 -23.56
CA GLU A 2 -1.48 -16.16 -23.60
C GLU A 2 -1.12 -15.30 -22.38
N LYS A 3 -0.55 -15.91 -21.36
CA LYS A 3 -0.24 -15.22 -20.10
C LYS A 3 0.77 -14.09 -20.26
N LYS A 4 1.65 -14.18 -21.27
CA LYS A 4 2.66 -13.15 -21.52
C LYS A 4 2.04 -11.82 -21.92
N ALA A 5 0.81 -11.84 -22.46
CA ALA A 5 0.10 -10.61 -22.79
C ALA A 5 -0.13 -9.74 -21.56
N LEU A 6 -0.26 -10.33 -20.37
CA LEU A 6 -0.48 -9.61 -19.14
C LEU A 6 0.73 -8.76 -18.72
N TYR A 7 1.93 -9.10 -19.19
CA TYR A 7 3.13 -8.31 -18.91
C TYR A 7 3.10 -6.92 -19.57
N ASN A 8 2.18 -6.72 -20.51
CA ASN A 8 2.00 -5.44 -21.19
C ASN A 8 1.06 -4.50 -20.44
N LEU A 9 0.43 -4.98 -19.36
CA LEU A 9 -0.37 -4.11 -18.51
C LEU A 9 0.56 -3.15 -17.76
N SER A 10 0.12 -1.91 -17.62
CA SER A 10 0.89 -0.91 -16.89
C SER A 10 0.67 -1.08 -15.39
N TYR A 11 1.76 -1.02 -14.64
CA TYR A 11 1.75 -1.09 -13.18
C TYR A 11 2.60 0.05 -12.63
N GLY A 12 2.27 0.46 -11.42
CA GLY A 12 3.15 1.30 -10.63
C GLY A 12 3.84 0.49 -9.55
N VAL A 13 4.48 1.19 -8.63
CA VAL A 13 5.01 0.59 -7.40
C VAL A 13 4.57 1.48 -6.25
N PHE A 14 3.93 0.90 -5.26
CA PHE A 14 3.31 1.64 -4.17
C PHE A 14 3.64 1.00 -2.83
N MET A 15 3.78 1.83 -1.80
CA MET A 15 3.78 1.35 -0.42
C MET A 15 2.40 1.62 0.15
N LEU A 16 1.68 0.54 0.44
CA LEU A 16 0.35 0.59 1.05
C LEU A 16 0.50 0.38 2.54
N SER A 17 0.04 1.32 3.34
CA SER A 17 0.17 1.26 4.78
C SER A 17 -1.17 1.51 5.46
N THR A 18 -1.28 1.06 6.70
CA THR A 18 -2.49 1.20 7.49
C THR A 18 -2.20 1.11 8.97
N ARG A 19 -3.20 1.44 9.75
CA ARG A 19 -3.20 1.33 11.20
C ARG A 19 -4.55 0.79 11.64
N SER A 20 -4.52 -0.16 12.56
CA SER A 20 -5.72 -0.64 13.27
C SER A 20 -5.37 -0.66 14.76
N GLY A 21 -5.78 0.37 15.49
CA GLY A 21 -5.36 0.57 16.89
C GLY A 21 -3.84 0.76 16.97
N GLU A 22 -3.19 -0.08 17.75
CA GLU A 22 -1.74 -0.06 17.93
C GLU A 22 -0.98 -0.82 16.85
N LYS A 23 -1.70 -1.57 16.01
CA LYS A 23 -1.10 -2.36 14.93
C LYS A 23 -0.90 -1.49 13.71
N VAL A 24 0.33 -1.44 13.22
CA VAL A 24 0.72 -0.64 12.05
C VAL A 24 1.52 -1.53 11.12
N ASN A 25 1.23 -1.47 9.84
CA ASN A 25 1.99 -2.24 8.86
C ASN A 25 1.95 -1.56 7.49
N GLY A 26 2.88 -1.93 6.65
CA GLY A 26 2.93 -1.53 5.25
C GLY A 26 3.43 -2.66 4.38
N CYS A 27 3.03 -2.65 3.13
CA CYS A 27 3.46 -3.63 2.14
C CYS A 27 3.66 -2.94 0.80
N ILE A 28 4.27 -3.66 -0.13
CA ILE A 28 4.43 -3.18 -1.49
C ILE A 28 3.34 -3.81 -2.36
N THR A 29 2.67 -2.99 -3.13
CA THR A 29 1.75 -3.45 -4.18
C THR A 29 2.06 -2.72 -5.49
N ASN A 30 1.75 -3.35 -6.60
CA ASN A 30 1.94 -2.76 -7.92
C ASN A 30 0.61 -2.46 -8.62
N THR A 31 -0.52 -2.69 -7.96
CA THR A 31 -1.82 -2.58 -8.61
C THR A 31 -2.71 -1.56 -7.90
N CYS A 32 -2.74 -0.38 -8.45
CA CYS A 32 -3.66 0.68 -8.07
C CYS A 32 -4.04 1.45 -9.32
N MET A 33 -5.32 1.80 -9.45
CA MET A 33 -5.79 2.62 -10.57
C MET A 33 -6.93 3.51 -10.15
N GLN A 34 -7.05 4.65 -10.81
CA GLN A 34 -8.24 5.48 -10.67
C GLN A 34 -9.39 4.84 -11.47
N VAL A 35 -10.53 4.69 -10.84
CA VAL A 35 -11.72 4.08 -11.48
C VAL A 35 -12.88 5.05 -11.63
N ALA A 36 -12.85 6.20 -10.96
CA ALA A 36 -13.84 7.26 -11.11
C ALA A 36 -13.21 8.61 -10.79
N ASN A 37 -13.75 9.66 -11.37
CA ASN A 37 -13.21 11.01 -11.23
C ASN A 37 -14.11 11.94 -10.42
N ASP A 38 -15.41 11.77 -10.46
CA ASP A 38 -16.36 12.62 -9.74
C ASP A 38 -17.54 11.77 -9.23
N PRO A 39 -17.48 11.32 -8.00
CA PRO A 39 -16.40 11.52 -7.01
C PRO A 39 -15.17 10.69 -7.34
N ILE A 40 -14.03 11.11 -6.80
CA ILE A 40 -12.76 10.38 -7.01
C ILE A 40 -12.82 9.03 -6.32
N ARG A 41 -12.51 7.97 -7.08
CA ARG A 41 -12.42 6.60 -6.58
C ARG A 41 -11.19 5.93 -7.13
N ILE A 42 -10.50 5.16 -6.30
CA ILE A 42 -9.37 4.32 -6.72
C ILE A 42 -9.64 2.87 -6.32
N ALA A 43 -9.06 1.95 -7.07
CA ALA A 43 -9.08 0.54 -6.75
C ALA A 43 -7.65 0.07 -6.47
N ILE A 44 -7.49 -0.71 -5.41
CA ILE A 44 -6.19 -1.27 -5.01
C ILE A 44 -6.36 -2.77 -4.86
N SER A 45 -5.42 -3.52 -5.44
CA SER A 45 -5.38 -4.98 -5.27
C SER A 45 -4.28 -5.34 -4.28
N VAL A 46 -4.63 -6.16 -3.30
CA VAL A 46 -3.69 -6.64 -2.30
C VAL A 46 -4.00 -8.10 -1.99
N LEU A 47 -2.96 -8.90 -1.77
CA LEU A 47 -3.15 -10.32 -1.48
C LEU A 47 -3.89 -10.52 -0.15
N ASN A 48 -4.86 -11.44 -0.14
CA ASN A 48 -5.62 -11.76 1.06
C ASN A 48 -4.73 -12.27 2.19
N SER A 49 -3.62 -12.92 1.87
CA SER A 49 -2.67 -13.43 2.87
C SER A 49 -1.80 -12.34 3.48
N ASN A 50 -1.82 -11.13 2.94
CA ASN A 50 -0.99 -10.03 3.40
C ASN A 50 -1.56 -9.44 4.70
N TYR A 51 -0.68 -9.24 5.68
CA TYR A 51 -1.09 -8.67 6.98
C TYR A 51 -1.70 -7.28 6.84
N THR A 52 -1.17 -6.46 5.92
CA THR A 52 -1.74 -5.14 5.64
C THR A 52 -3.20 -5.25 5.21
N CYS A 53 -3.53 -6.28 4.40
CA CYS A 53 -4.91 -6.52 3.97
C CYS A 53 -5.84 -6.74 5.17
N ASP A 54 -5.44 -7.59 6.11
CA ASP A 54 -6.23 -7.84 7.31
C ASP A 54 -6.45 -6.58 8.13
N LEU A 55 -5.40 -5.78 8.31
CA LEU A 55 -5.50 -4.53 9.08
C LEU A 55 -6.40 -3.51 8.40
N ILE A 56 -6.37 -3.43 7.07
CA ILE A 56 -7.26 -2.53 6.32
C ILE A 56 -8.71 -2.98 6.46
N LYS A 57 -8.97 -4.29 6.43
CA LYS A 57 -10.32 -4.82 6.65
C LYS A 57 -10.85 -4.45 8.05
N GLU A 58 -9.97 -4.43 9.05
CA GLU A 58 -10.36 -4.01 10.40
C GLU A 58 -10.63 -2.51 10.52
N SER A 59 -9.74 -1.69 9.96
CA SER A 59 -9.76 -0.24 10.19
C SER A 59 -10.52 0.55 9.14
N GLY A 60 -10.55 0.07 7.90
CA GLY A 60 -11.20 0.75 6.79
C GLY A 60 -10.45 1.96 6.25
N ILE A 61 -9.21 2.18 6.67
CA ILE A 61 -8.40 3.34 6.26
C ILE A 61 -7.02 2.89 5.78
N PHE A 62 -6.41 3.70 4.92
CA PHE A 62 -5.08 3.40 4.40
C PHE A 62 -4.38 4.67 3.94
N ALA A 63 -3.07 4.56 3.76
CA ALA A 63 -2.26 5.53 3.06
C ALA A 63 -1.53 4.81 1.92
N LEU A 64 -1.50 5.42 0.75
CA LEU A 64 -0.83 4.88 -0.42
C LEU A 64 0.26 5.84 -0.85
N SER A 65 1.51 5.40 -0.76
CA SER A 65 2.66 6.19 -1.21
C SER A 65 3.02 5.74 -2.62
N LEU A 66 2.98 6.69 -3.58
CA LEU A 66 3.34 6.43 -4.96
C LEU A 66 4.85 6.56 -5.08
N LEU A 67 5.55 5.42 -5.10
CA LEU A 67 7.01 5.41 -5.09
C LEU A 67 7.55 5.88 -6.43
N ASP A 68 8.63 6.67 -6.37
CA ASP A 68 9.26 7.21 -7.57
C ASP A 68 10.53 6.44 -7.93
N VAL A 69 11.20 6.88 -9.01
CA VAL A 69 12.42 6.23 -9.49
C VAL A 69 13.58 6.35 -8.50
N GLN A 70 13.49 7.25 -7.52
CA GLN A 70 14.50 7.41 -6.47
C GLN A 70 14.36 6.34 -5.38
N CYS A 71 13.24 5.59 -5.38
CA CYS A 71 13.02 4.56 -4.37
C CYS A 71 14.04 3.44 -4.52
N SER A 72 14.77 3.17 -3.44
CA SER A 72 15.79 2.13 -3.44
C SER A 72 15.14 0.75 -3.40
N PHE A 73 15.84 -0.24 -3.96
CA PHE A 73 15.41 -1.63 -3.85
C PHE A 73 15.37 -2.10 -2.39
N GLU A 74 16.24 -1.57 -1.54
CA GLU A 74 16.24 -1.89 -0.11
C GLU A 74 14.93 -1.50 0.56
N THR A 75 14.35 -0.35 0.20
CA THR A 75 13.05 0.07 0.72
C THR A 75 11.95 -0.89 0.26
N ILE A 76 11.93 -1.25 -1.02
CA ILE A 76 10.96 -2.19 -1.58
C ILE A 76 11.09 -3.55 -0.88
N LYS A 77 12.30 -4.03 -0.69
CA LYS A 77 12.59 -5.28 -0.04
C LYS A 77 12.12 -5.28 1.43
N HIS A 78 12.38 -4.17 2.13
CA HIS A 78 12.00 -4.03 3.54
C HIS A 78 10.48 -4.19 3.74
N PHE A 79 9.67 -3.53 2.91
CA PHE A 79 8.22 -3.57 3.04
C PHE A 79 7.57 -4.72 2.29
N GLY A 80 8.18 -5.21 1.21
CA GLY A 80 7.56 -6.15 0.30
C GLY A 80 8.00 -7.60 0.44
N PHE A 81 9.19 -7.87 1.01
CA PHE A 81 9.78 -9.21 1.01
C PHE A 81 9.72 -9.88 2.39
N GLN A 82 8.99 -9.33 3.33
CA GLN A 82 8.79 -9.92 4.65
C GLN A 82 7.36 -9.64 5.13
N SER A 83 6.87 -10.48 6.02
CA SER A 83 5.51 -10.34 6.56
C SER A 83 5.53 -9.52 7.85
N GLY A 84 4.57 -8.60 7.98
CA GLY A 84 4.35 -7.87 9.22
C GLY A 84 3.86 -8.75 10.37
N ARG A 85 3.46 -10.01 10.07
CA ARG A 85 3.12 -10.98 11.11
C ARG A 85 4.37 -11.48 11.83
N ASP A 86 5.51 -11.51 11.12
CA ASP A 86 6.76 -12.06 11.63
C ASP A 86 7.69 -10.99 12.15
N VAL A 87 7.65 -9.79 11.57
CA VAL A 87 8.54 -8.68 11.93
C VAL A 87 7.76 -7.38 12.00
N ASP A 88 8.19 -6.47 12.87
CA ASP A 88 7.69 -5.11 12.92
C ASP A 88 8.45 -4.27 11.90
N LYS A 89 7.85 -4.06 10.74
CA LYS A 89 8.48 -3.32 9.64
C LYS A 89 8.70 -1.84 9.96
N MET A 90 7.99 -1.30 10.96
CA MET A 90 8.12 0.10 11.36
C MET A 90 9.18 0.33 12.43
N LYS A 91 9.73 -0.75 12.99
CA LYS A 91 10.77 -0.69 14.02
C LYS A 91 11.98 0.06 13.49
N ASP A 92 12.50 0.97 14.30
CA ASP A 92 13.67 1.79 14.00
C ASP A 92 13.51 2.73 12.80
N LEU A 93 12.27 2.90 12.32
CA LEU A 93 11.94 3.85 11.26
C LEU A 93 11.17 5.02 11.85
N THR A 94 11.50 6.23 11.37
CA THR A 94 10.75 7.44 11.69
C THR A 94 10.13 7.93 10.40
N LEU A 95 8.84 7.59 10.20
CA LEU A 95 8.10 8.01 9.01
C LEU A 95 7.08 9.08 9.41
N PRO A 96 6.82 10.05 8.51
CA PRO A 96 5.72 10.97 8.75
C PRO A 96 4.39 10.20 8.73
N VAL A 97 3.37 10.79 9.35
CA VAL A 97 2.04 10.20 9.43
C VAL A 97 1.01 11.16 8.84
N ASP A 98 -0.06 10.58 8.28
CA ASP A 98 -1.16 11.36 7.73
C ASP A 98 -2.16 11.76 8.84
N GLN A 99 -3.30 12.34 8.45
CA GLN A 99 -4.33 12.77 9.39
C GLN A 99 -4.95 11.61 10.19
N ASN A 100 -4.79 10.38 9.73
CA ASN A 100 -5.27 9.18 10.41
C ASN A 100 -4.16 8.50 11.22
N ASN A 101 -3.02 9.16 11.36
CA ASN A 101 -1.85 8.65 12.07
C ASN A 101 -1.26 7.40 11.40
N ILE A 102 -1.42 7.29 10.08
CA ILE A 102 -0.86 6.20 9.28
C ILE A 102 0.48 6.63 8.70
N PRO A 103 1.56 5.86 8.90
CA PRO A 103 2.86 6.21 8.33
C PRO A 103 2.88 6.10 6.82
N TYR A 104 3.58 7.02 6.16
CA TYR A 104 3.75 7.02 4.73
C TYR A 104 5.20 7.35 4.37
N MET A 105 5.56 7.14 3.09
CA MET A 105 6.90 7.47 2.61
C MET A 105 6.99 8.97 2.38
N GLY A 106 7.71 9.68 3.25
CA GLY A 106 7.93 11.13 3.12
C GLY A 106 8.99 11.49 2.12
N TYR A 107 9.74 10.52 1.61
CA TYR A 107 10.75 10.64 0.57
C TYR A 107 10.69 9.39 -0.31
N GLN A 108 11.34 9.39 -1.47
CA GLN A 108 11.28 8.29 -2.43
C GLN A 108 9.85 8.05 -2.97
N ALA A 109 8.99 9.06 -2.83
CA ALA A 109 7.61 9.01 -3.33
C ALA A 109 7.27 10.34 -3.96
N CYS A 110 6.50 10.30 -5.05
CA CYS A 110 6.06 11.51 -5.75
C CYS A 110 4.72 12.03 -5.23
N ALA A 111 3.95 11.20 -4.54
CA ALA A 111 2.65 11.58 -4.01
C ALA A 111 2.21 10.60 -2.93
N VAL A 112 1.28 11.02 -2.09
CA VAL A 112 0.66 10.19 -1.07
C VAL A 112 -0.85 10.41 -1.11
N ILE A 113 -1.60 9.32 -1.05
CA ILE A 113 -3.07 9.35 -1.02
C ILE A 113 -3.52 8.74 0.30
N SER A 114 -4.31 9.50 1.06
CA SER A 114 -5.01 8.96 2.24
C SER A 114 -6.40 8.57 1.82
N GLY A 115 -6.81 7.34 2.12
CA GLY A 115 -8.06 6.81 1.64
C GLY A 115 -8.88 6.12 2.72
N LYS A 116 -10.17 5.99 2.39
CA LYS A 116 -11.15 5.26 3.19
C LYS A 116 -11.76 4.19 2.29
N VAL A 117 -11.85 2.97 2.80
CA VAL A 117 -12.45 1.87 2.06
C VAL A 117 -13.96 2.07 1.96
N LEU A 118 -14.49 2.02 0.75
CA LEU A 118 -15.93 2.08 0.49
C LEU A 118 -16.49 0.68 0.22
N GLU A 119 -15.75 -0.12 -0.50
CA GLU A 119 -16.13 -1.49 -0.86
C GLU A 119 -14.89 -2.35 -0.88
N GLN A 120 -15.05 -3.63 -0.59
CA GLN A 120 -14.01 -4.62 -0.75
C GLN A 120 -14.61 -5.88 -1.33
N GLN A 121 -13.82 -6.61 -2.09
CA GLN A 121 -14.28 -7.77 -2.82
C GLN A 121 -13.15 -8.79 -2.89
N ASP A 122 -13.46 -10.04 -2.53
CA ASP A 122 -12.53 -11.15 -2.69
C ASP A 122 -12.72 -11.76 -4.08
N LEU A 123 -11.62 -11.88 -4.82
CA LEU A 123 -11.64 -12.43 -6.17
C LEU A 123 -10.96 -13.78 -6.24
#